data_9ff081476dc886c79d6e17cffc2d0d9d
#
_entry.id   9ff081476dc886c79d6e17cffc2d0d9d
#
_cell.length_a   1.000
_cell.length_b   1.000
_cell.length_c   1.000
_cell.angle_alpha   90.00
_cell.angle_beta   90.00
_cell.angle_gamma   90.00
#
_symmetry.space_group_name_H-M   'P 1'
#
loop_
_entity.id
_entity.type
_entity.pdbx_description
1 polymer ?
#
loop_
_entity_poly.entity_id
_entity_poly.type
_entity_poly.pdbx_seq_one_letter_code
_entity_poly.pdbx_strand_id
1 'polypeptide(L)' 'MYEYVCYTKQGNWRFYADSDIDAMRLSLFYCWRDNEDFIKVESANLGKPYTLRLCKIDKTNSIQTL' A
#
# COMPACT_ATOMS: atom_id res chain seq x y z
N MET A 1 0.79 8.33 -13.62
CA MET A 1 1.01 8.23 -12.17
C MET A 1 -0.29 8.47 -11.44
N TYR A 2 -0.57 7.69 -10.41
CA TYR A 2 -1.83 7.78 -9.70
C TYR A 2 -1.61 8.03 -8.23
N GLU A 3 -2.59 8.64 -7.59
CA GLU A 3 -2.48 8.96 -6.20
C GLU A 3 -3.03 7.81 -5.34
N TYR A 4 -2.35 7.52 -4.25
CA TYR A 4 -2.78 6.47 -3.35
C TYR A 4 -2.67 6.95 -1.92
N VAL A 5 -3.38 6.28 -1.02
CA VAL A 5 -3.33 6.60 0.40
C VAL A 5 -2.94 5.33 1.13
N CYS A 6 -1.94 5.42 1.95
CA CYS A 6 -1.51 4.28 2.76
C CYS A 6 -2.01 4.50 4.17
N TYR A 7 -2.64 3.49 4.74
CA TYR A 7 -3.16 3.57 6.09
C TYR A 7 -2.32 2.68 7.00
N THR A 8 -1.89 3.24 8.11
CA THR A 8 -1.11 2.47 9.07
C THR A 8 -1.70 2.73 10.45
N LYS A 9 -1.24 1.99 11.43
CA LYS A 9 -1.73 2.22 12.77
C LYS A 9 -1.27 3.56 13.29
N GLN A 10 -0.25 4.13 12.71
CA GLN A 10 0.30 5.38 13.16
C GLN A 10 -0.30 6.58 12.42
N GLY A 11 -1.14 6.33 11.41
CA GLY A 11 -1.75 7.42 10.67
C GLY A 11 -1.86 7.05 9.20
N ASN A 12 -2.09 8.02 8.34
CA ASN A 12 -2.15 7.72 6.92
C ASN A 12 -1.39 8.79 6.17
N TRP A 13 -0.99 8.47 4.96
CA TRP A 13 -0.24 9.40 4.14
C TRP A 13 -0.51 9.12 2.67
N ARG A 14 -0.32 10.12 1.83
CA ARG A 14 -0.58 10.01 0.41
C ARG A 14 0.71 9.94 -0.36
N PHE A 15 0.67 9.29 -1.48
CA PHE A 15 1.84 9.17 -2.32
C PHE A 15 1.41 8.85 -3.74
N TYR A 16 2.33 8.90 -4.68
CA TYR A 16 2.03 8.60 -6.07
C TYR A 16 2.81 7.39 -6.53
N ALA A 17 2.18 6.60 -7.37
CA ALA A 17 2.82 5.41 -7.92
C ALA A 17 2.28 5.18 -9.31
N ASP A 18 2.98 4.39 -10.09
CA ASP A 18 2.58 4.15 -11.47
C ASP A 18 1.56 3.04 -11.62
N SER A 19 1.44 2.19 -10.67
CA SER A 19 0.49 1.09 -10.76
C SER A 19 0.14 0.61 -9.36
N ASP A 20 -0.86 -0.25 -9.27
CA ASP A 20 -1.25 -0.78 -7.98
C ASP A 20 -0.12 -1.60 -7.38
N ILE A 21 0.60 -2.33 -8.17
CA ILE A 21 1.68 -3.13 -7.66
C ILE A 21 2.78 -2.24 -7.11
N ASP A 22 3.10 -1.17 -7.80
CA ASP A 22 4.10 -0.26 -7.31
C ASP A 22 3.62 0.41 -6.04
N ALA A 23 2.34 0.74 -5.96
CA ALA A 23 1.80 1.38 -4.78
C ALA A 23 1.93 0.46 -3.58
N MET A 24 1.69 -0.83 -3.80
CA MET A 24 1.80 -1.77 -2.74
C MET A 24 3.23 -1.90 -2.28
N ARG A 25 4.16 -2.00 -3.23
CA ARG A 25 5.55 -2.12 -2.86
C ARG A 25 6.04 -0.90 -2.12
N LEU A 26 5.67 0.27 -2.57
CA LEU A 26 6.12 1.48 -1.92
C LEU A 26 5.53 1.59 -0.52
N SER A 27 4.27 1.22 -0.36
CA SER A 27 3.63 1.27 0.94
C SER A 27 4.36 0.37 1.93
N LEU A 28 4.66 -0.83 1.52
CA LEU A 28 5.33 -1.76 2.41
C LEU A 28 6.75 -1.31 2.70
N PHE A 29 7.41 -0.78 1.70
CA PHE A 29 8.77 -0.31 1.89
C PHE A 29 8.83 0.86 2.87
N TYR A 30 7.95 1.84 2.70
CA TYR A 30 7.97 2.98 3.57
C TYR A 30 7.55 2.61 5.00
N CYS A 31 6.58 1.72 5.12
CA CYS A 31 6.17 1.30 6.44
C CYS A 31 7.31 0.57 7.14
N TRP A 32 8.03 -0.26 6.41
CA TRP A 32 9.15 -0.96 6.99
C TRP A 32 10.23 0.03 7.40
N ARG A 33 10.54 0.97 6.52
CA ARG A 33 11.60 1.92 6.81
C ARG A 33 11.28 2.80 8.01
N ASP A 34 10.02 3.24 8.11
CA ASP A 34 9.63 4.13 9.18
C ASP A 34 9.05 3.40 10.38
N ASN A 35 9.12 2.10 10.37
CA ASN A 35 8.65 1.29 11.48
C ASN A 35 7.17 1.53 11.76
N GLU A 36 6.37 1.59 10.72
CA GLU A 36 4.93 1.76 10.87
C GLU A 36 4.23 0.46 10.58
N ASP A 37 3.06 0.29 11.17
CA ASP A 37 2.30 -0.94 11.01
C ASP A 37 1.30 -0.78 9.88
N PHE A 38 1.60 -1.38 8.77
CA PHE A 38 0.78 -1.27 7.57
C PHE A 38 -0.60 -1.88 7.76
N ILE A 39 -1.64 -1.18 7.31
CA ILE A 39 -2.98 -1.70 7.35
C ILE A 39 -3.48 -1.94 5.94
N LYS A 40 -3.47 -0.94 5.09
CA LYS A 40 -3.96 -1.10 3.73
C LYS A 40 -3.54 0.08 2.88
N VAL A 41 -3.69 -0.05 1.59
CA VAL A 41 -3.43 1.04 0.69
C VAL A 41 -4.63 1.11 -0.25
N GLU A 42 -5.08 2.29 -0.57
CA GLU A 42 -6.22 2.50 -1.43
C GLU A 42 -5.90 3.50 -2.52
N SER A 43 -6.50 3.32 -3.67
CA SER A 43 -6.34 4.26 -4.75
C SER A 43 -7.26 5.44 -4.53
N ALA A 44 -6.74 6.62 -4.67
CA ALA A 44 -7.55 7.80 -4.47
C ALA A 44 -7.93 8.40 -5.80
N ASN A 45 -7.48 7.84 -6.89
CA ASN A 45 -7.76 8.41 -8.18
C ASN A 45 -9.04 8.00 -8.83
N LEU A 46 -9.69 7.03 -8.35
CA LEU A 46 -10.88 6.55 -8.98
C LEU A 46 -12.15 7.19 -8.47
N GLY A 47 -12.02 8.15 -7.69
CA GLY A 47 -13.19 8.80 -7.21
C GLY A 47 -13.93 7.91 -6.25
N LYS A 48 -13.60 6.70 -6.21
CA LYS A 48 -14.23 5.78 -5.39
C LYS A 48 -13.14 4.90 -4.97
N PRO A 49 -12.39 5.15 -3.99
CA PRO A 49 -11.24 4.38 -3.57
C PRO A 49 -11.55 2.92 -3.36
N TYR A 50 -10.65 2.09 -3.63
CA TYR A 50 -10.82 0.68 -3.39
C TYR A 50 -9.55 0.16 -2.74
N THR A 51 -9.70 -0.79 -1.87
CA THR A 51 -8.56 -1.34 -1.16
C THR A 51 -7.85 -2.37 -2.00
N LEU A 52 -6.56 -2.22 -2.11
CA LEU A 52 -5.78 -3.17 -2.88
C LEU A 52 -5.65 -4.43 -2.06
N ARG A 53 -5.70 -5.58 -2.75
CA ARG A 53 -5.62 -6.80 -2.04
C ARG A 53 -4.26 -7.13 -1.66
N LEU A 54 -3.94 -6.98 -0.43
CA LEU A 54 -2.64 -7.31 0.01
C LEU A 54 -2.58 -8.54 0.80
N CYS A 55 -3.66 -9.07 1.13
CA CYS A 55 -3.64 -10.22 1.97
C CYS A 55 -2.82 -11.32 1.42
N LYS A 56 -2.59 -11.28 0.16
CA LYS A 56 -1.83 -12.33 -0.35
C LYS A 56 -0.44 -12.09 -0.05
N ILE A 57 -0.06 -10.98 0.33
CA ILE A 57 1.30 -10.76 0.50
C ILE A 57 1.72 -10.93 1.87
N ASP A 58 0.87 -10.77 2.76
CA ASP A 58 1.29 -10.76 4.07
C ASP A 58 1.71 -12.01 4.63
N LYS A 59 1.26 -12.99 4.30
CA LYS A 59 1.52 -14.11 4.92
C LYS A 59 2.82 -14.51 4.70
N THR A 60 3.27 -15.13 4.57
CA THR A 60 4.47 -15.64 4.32
C THR A 60 5.28 -15.03 3.44
N ASN A 61 5.31 -14.00 3.45
CA ASN A 61 6.20 -13.40 2.62
C ASN A 61 5.74 -13.66 1.33
N SER A 62 4.70 -13.82 1.19
CA SER A 62 4.29 -14.10 -0.07
C SER A 62 4.53 -12.99 -0.95
N ILE A 63 5.18 -12.05 -0.57
CA ILE A 63 5.54 -11.06 -1.44
C ILE A 63 6.06 -11.60 -2.64
N GLN A 64 6.75 -12.61 -2.54
CA GLN A 64 7.32 -13.12 -3.68
C GLN A 64 6.31 -13.73 -4.50
N THR A 65 5.21 -13.98 -4.04
CA THR A 65 4.32 -14.71 -4.86
C THR A 65 3.66 -13.77 -5.78
N LEU A 66 3.93 -12.60 -5.74
CA LEU A 66 3.31 -11.73 -6.68
C LEU A 66 3.98 -11.80 -8.00
#